data_f858ca43f9f062c26d315a2812779276
#
_entry.id   f858ca43f9f062c26d315a2812779276
#
_cell.length_a   1.000
_cell.length_b   1.000
_cell.length_c   1.000
_cell.angle_alpha   90.00
_cell.angle_beta   90.00
_cell.angle_gamma   90.00
#
_symmetry.space_group_name_H-M   'P 1'
#
loop_
_entity.id
_entity.type
_entity.pdbx_description
1 polymer ?
#
loop_
_entity_poly.entity_id
_entity_poly.type
_entity_poly.pdbx_seq_one_letter_code
_entity_poly.pdbx_strand_id
1 'polypeptide(L)'
;ICRPDDRDIKDADGDIVWHHEKFEAFLHGDAPATVHPSLWRHALLNNYRGLFKVCEGVWQVRGESLGNATFLETDTDYICIDPLTTVETARYAVDLLYEHVGKRPIVGMIYSHTHSDHFGGVKGMITAEDVATGRCRVVASEEFTEWVLKEQGMAAEGMPSRNDYMYGENLEVSATGIVDTGLGQMIEGVKVTYIEPTDVIGT
;
A
#
# COMPACT_ATOMS: atom_id res chain seq x y z
N ILE A 1 -1.00 5.02 -17.84
CA ILE A 1 -0.64 5.54 -16.51
C ILE A 1 -1.45 6.81 -16.30
N CYS A 2 -2.25 6.83 -15.25
CA CYS A 2 -2.89 8.05 -14.76
C CYS A 2 -2.14 8.49 -13.52
N ARG A 3 -1.42 9.59 -13.60
CA ARG A 3 -0.75 10.20 -12.44
C ARG A 3 -1.69 11.27 -11.89
N PRO A 4 -2.13 11.15 -10.63
CA PRO A 4 -2.96 12.18 -10.01
C PRO A 4 -2.16 13.46 -9.78
N ASP A 5 -2.86 14.59 -9.83
CA ASP A 5 -2.27 15.90 -9.53
C ASP A 5 -2.14 16.14 -8.01
N ASP A 6 -2.91 15.41 -7.22
CA ASP A 6 -2.89 15.51 -5.76
C ASP A 6 -1.56 15.01 -5.20
N ARG A 7 -0.99 15.77 -4.28
CA ARG A 7 0.33 15.50 -3.70
C ARG A 7 0.26 14.86 -2.32
N ASP A 8 -0.92 14.96 -1.67
CA ASP A 8 -1.12 14.49 -0.31
C ASP A 8 -2.42 13.69 -0.19
N ILE A 9 -2.33 12.54 0.47
CA ILE A 9 -3.51 11.80 0.93
C ILE A 9 -3.76 12.19 2.38
N LYS A 10 -5.00 12.59 2.71
CA LYS A 10 -5.39 13.07 4.03
C LYS A 10 -6.43 12.15 4.66
N ASP A 11 -6.43 12.12 5.98
CA ASP A 11 -7.50 11.50 6.77
C ASP A 11 -8.74 12.41 6.89
N ALA A 12 -9.73 11.95 7.68
CA ALA A 12 -10.98 12.67 7.88
C ALA A 12 -10.81 13.96 8.70
N ASP A 13 -9.74 14.08 9.47
CA ASP A 13 -9.41 15.25 10.30
C ASP A 13 -8.57 16.27 9.52
N GLY A 14 -8.12 15.88 8.30
CA GLY A 14 -7.31 16.71 7.41
C GLY A 14 -5.81 16.55 7.61
N ASP A 15 -5.40 15.63 8.46
CA ASP A 15 -4.00 15.29 8.67
C ASP A 15 -3.45 14.49 7.50
N ILE A 16 -2.19 14.77 7.12
CA ILE A 16 -1.55 14.11 5.99
C ILE A 16 -1.13 12.70 6.41
N VAL A 17 -1.67 11.70 5.72
CA VAL A 17 -1.33 10.28 5.89
C VAL A 17 -0.22 9.86 4.92
N TRP A 18 -0.20 10.45 3.72
CA TRP A 18 0.79 10.18 2.71
C TRP A 18 1.20 11.46 1.99
N HIS A 19 2.51 11.75 1.94
CA HIS A 19 3.04 13.04 1.49
C HIS A 19 4.07 12.87 0.37
N HIS A 20 3.61 13.01 -0.87
CA HIS A 20 4.46 12.85 -2.04
C HIS A 20 5.50 13.96 -2.21
N GLU A 21 5.14 15.20 -1.90
CA GLU A 21 5.99 16.35 -2.16
C GLU A 21 7.35 16.26 -1.45
N LYS A 22 7.40 15.64 -0.26
CA LYS A 22 8.65 15.44 0.49
C LYS A 22 9.71 14.70 -0.33
N PHE A 23 9.30 13.68 -1.10
CA PHE A 23 10.19 12.88 -1.92
C PHE A 23 10.41 13.49 -3.30
N GLU A 24 9.37 14.02 -3.93
CA GLU A 24 9.45 14.66 -5.23
C GLU A 24 10.37 15.89 -5.23
N ALA A 25 10.50 16.59 -4.11
CA ALA A 25 11.29 17.80 -3.99
C ALA A 25 12.77 17.61 -4.31
N PHE A 26 13.35 16.44 -4.03
CA PHE A 26 14.79 16.20 -4.23
C PHE A 26 15.13 15.00 -5.13
N LEU A 27 14.17 14.07 -5.37
CA LEU A 27 14.39 12.89 -6.19
C LEU A 27 14.39 13.21 -7.67
N HIS A 28 15.51 13.76 -8.15
CA HIS A 28 15.72 14.04 -9.57
C HIS A 28 17.23 14.06 -9.91
N GLY A 29 17.56 13.83 -11.17
CA GLY A 29 18.94 13.86 -11.65
C GLY A 29 19.81 12.70 -11.16
N ASP A 30 21.13 12.95 -11.13
CA ASP A 30 22.12 11.93 -10.77
C ASP A 30 22.20 11.73 -9.24
N ALA A 31 22.64 10.53 -8.84
CA ALA A 31 22.80 10.19 -7.43
C ALA A 31 23.82 11.11 -6.74
N PRO A 32 23.47 11.73 -5.59
CA PRO A 32 24.45 12.47 -4.80
C PRO A 32 25.48 11.52 -4.18
N ALA A 33 26.63 12.04 -3.81
CA ALA A 33 27.70 11.25 -3.20
C ALA A 33 27.31 10.61 -1.84
N THR A 34 26.24 11.06 -1.24
CA THR A 34 25.69 10.58 0.04
C THR A 34 24.83 9.31 -0.10
N VAL A 35 24.43 8.94 -1.31
CA VAL A 35 23.49 7.83 -1.58
C VAL A 35 24.11 6.83 -2.55
N HIS A 36 23.94 5.54 -2.25
CA HIS A 36 24.38 4.51 -3.18
C HIS A 36 23.58 4.62 -4.50
N PRO A 37 24.21 4.59 -5.69
CA PRO A 37 23.55 4.79 -6.97
C PRO A 37 22.38 3.83 -7.24
N SER A 38 22.45 2.58 -6.75
CA SER A 38 21.35 1.62 -6.89
C SER A 38 20.13 2.02 -6.07
N LEU A 39 20.31 2.52 -4.84
CA LEU A 39 19.21 3.01 -4.01
C LEU A 39 18.58 4.26 -4.64
N TRP A 40 19.41 5.18 -5.12
CA TRP A 40 18.91 6.37 -5.83
C TRP A 40 18.06 6.01 -7.04
N ARG A 41 18.53 5.06 -7.86
CA ARG A 41 17.78 4.57 -9.00
C ARG A 41 16.46 3.94 -8.58
N HIS A 42 16.43 3.15 -7.48
CA HIS A 42 15.20 2.58 -6.92
C HIS A 42 14.24 3.68 -6.46
N ALA A 43 14.71 4.66 -5.70
CA ALA A 43 13.92 5.78 -5.24
C ALA A 43 13.28 6.56 -6.40
N LEU A 44 14.04 6.83 -7.47
CA LEU A 44 13.51 7.45 -8.69
C LEU A 44 12.42 6.60 -9.36
N LEU A 45 12.56 5.26 -9.36
CA LEU A 45 11.55 4.36 -9.93
C LEU A 45 10.30 4.28 -9.04
N ASN A 46 10.46 4.24 -7.71
CA ASN A 46 9.36 4.23 -6.76
C ASN A 46 8.57 5.55 -6.74
N ASN A 47 9.18 6.63 -7.22
CA ASN A 47 8.51 7.93 -7.38
C ASN A 47 7.57 7.98 -8.62
N TYR A 48 7.53 6.93 -9.46
CA TYR A 48 6.50 6.77 -10.47
C TYR A 48 5.23 6.23 -9.84
N ARG A 49 4.28 7.11 -9.56
CA ARG A 49 3.05 6.81 -8.84
C ARG A 49 1.79 6.95 -9.70
N GLY A 50 0.69 6.37 -9.25
CA GLY A 50 -0.63 6.45 -9.84
C GLY A 50 -1.20 5.11 -10.28
N LEU A 51 -2.19 5.14 -11.18
CA LEU A 51 -2.85 3.96 -11.72
C LEU A 51 -2.19 3.51 -13.02
N PHE A 52 -1.77 2.24 -13.06
CA PHE A 52 -1.10 1.61 -14.19
C PHE A 52 -1.96 0.50 -14.80
N LYS A 53 -2.17 0.52 -16.10
CA LYS A 53 -2.65 -0.66 -16.83
C LYS A 53 -1.48 -1.61 -17.04
N VAL A 54 -1.48 -2.75 -16.34
CA VAL A 54 -0.40 -3.76 -16.43
C VAL A 54 -0.56 -4.58 -17.71
N CYS A 55 -1.77 -5.08 -17.94
CA CYS A 55 -2.21 -5.73 -19.17
C CYS A 55 -3.74 -5.59 -19.27
N GLU A 56 -4.37 -6.25 -20.25
CA GLU A 56 -5.82 -6.23 -20.37
C GLU A 56 -6.47 -6.86 -19.13
N GLY A 57 -7.42 -6.14 -18.51
CA GLY A 57 -8.12 -6.55 -17.30
C GLY A 57 -7.29 -6.51 -16.00
N VAL A 58 -6.04 -6.00 -16.02
CA VAL A 58 -5.20 -5.90 -14.82
C VAL A 58 -4.71 -4.48 -14.62
N TRP A 59 -5.10 -3.90 -13.50
CA TRP A 59 -4.76 -2.55 -13.08
C TRP A 59 -3.96 -2.59 -11.78
N GLN A 60 -3.03 -1.67 -11.58
CA GLN A 60 -2.25 -1.59 -10.36
C GLN A 60 -2.03 -0.15 -9.94
N VAL A 61 -2.32 0.16 -8.69
CA VAL A 61 -1.97 1.43 -8.05
C VAL A 61 -0.62 1.27 -7.37
N ARG A 62 0.30 2.16 -7.70
CA ARG A 62 1.70 2.18 -7.22
C ARG A 62 2.06 3.53 -6.67
N GLY A 63 2.95 3.56 -5.68
CA GLY A 63 3.51 4.78 -5.13
C GLY A 63 2.56 5.60 -4.26
N GLU A 64 1.36 5.09 -3.98
CA GLU A 64 0.36 5.70 -3.09
C GLU A 64 0.38 5.06 -1.69
N SER A 65 1.30 4.14 -1.46
CA SER A 65 1.58 3.43 -0.22
C SER A 65 2.92 2.70 -0.38
N LEU A 66 3.42 2.06 0.69
CA LEU A 66 4.60 1.19 0.61
C LEU A 66 4.32 -0.02 -0.30
N GLY A 67 3.16 -0.68 -0.13
CA GLY A 67 2.70 -1.75 -1.01
C GLY A 67 2.05 -1.24 -2.30
N ASN A 68 1.65 -2.18 -3.17
CA ASN A 68 0.89 -1.91 -4.39
C ASN A 68 -0.46 -2.63 -4.32
N ALA A 69 -1.54 -1.96 -4.73
CA ALA A 69 -2.84 -2.60 -4.87
C ALA A 69 -3.05 -3.03 -6.32
N THR A 70 -3.35 -4.30 -6.53
CA THR A 70 -3.62 -4.86 -7.87
C THR A 70 -5.09 -5.23 -8.00
N PHE A 71 -5.74 -4.76 -9.06
CA PHE A 71 -7.15 -5.01 -9.36
C PHE A 71 -7.26 -5.86 -10.62
N LEU A 72 -7.94 -6.99 -10.49
CA LEU A 72 -8.34 -7.83 -11.60
C LEU A 72 -9.77 -7.44 -11.98
N GLU A 73 -9.93 -6.96 -13.20
CA GLU A 73 -11.21 -6.55 -13.76
C GLU A 73 -11.95 -7.74 -14.34
N THR A 74 -13.20 -7.92 -13.91
CA THR A 74 -14.15 -8.86 -14.53
C THR A 74 -15.20 -8.07 -15.33
N ASP A 75 -16.15 -8.74 -15.93
CA ASP A 75 -17.23 -8.06 -16.69
C ASP A 75 -18.05 -7.12 -15.81
N THR A 76 -18.25 -7.46 -14.53
CA THR A 76 -19.14 -6.76 -13.60
C THR A 76 -18.48 -6.26 -12.32
N ASP A 77 -17.30 -6.80 -11.96
CA ASP A 77 -16.73 -6.66 -10.63
C ASP A 77 -15.21 -6.47 -10.66
N TYR A 78 -14.60 -6.27 -9.49
CA TYR A 78 -13.16 -6.34 -9.28
C TYR A 78 -12.80 -7.38 -8.22
N ILE A 79 -11.62 -7.98 -8.37
CA ILE A 79 -10.90 -8.70 -7.32
C ILE A 79 -9.67 -7.87 -7.00
N CYS A 80 -9.45 -7.53 -5.73
CA CYS A 80 -8.27 -6.80 -5.29
C CYS A 80 -7.26 -7.75 -4.64
N ILE A 81 -6.00 -7.57 -4.99
CA ILE A 81 -4.85 -8.20 -4.32
C ILE A 81 -4.09 -7.09 -3.60
N ASP A 82 -3.92 -7.26 -2.29
CA ASP A 82 -3.22 -6.37 -1.36
C ASP A 82 -3.80 -4.93 -1.29
N PRO A 83 -4.63 -4.65 -0.28
CA PRO A 83 -5.33 -3.37 -0.17
C PRO A 83 -4.49 -2.24 0.48
N LEU A 84 -3.19 -2.22 0.31
CA LEU A 84 -2.28 -1.21 0.87
C LEU A 84 -2.26 -1.18 2.42
N THR A 85 -1.66 -0.13 3.00
CA THR A 85 -1.40 -0.05 4.44
C THR A 85 -2.53 0.59 5.23
N THR A 86 -3.09 1.70 4.73
CA THR A 86 -4.08 2.52 5.47
C THR A 86 -5.42 2.58 4.76
N VAL A 87 -6.47 2.88 5.53
CA VAL A 87 -7.83 3.09 4.99
C VAL A 87 -7.83 4.21 3.95
N GLU A 88 -7.06 5.26 4.18
CA GLU A 88 -6.99 6.46 3.36
C GLU A 88 -6.31 6.16 2.01
N THR A 89 -5.15 5.53 2.04
CA THR A 89 -4.42 5.15 0.82
C THR A 89 -5.18 4.12 0.00
N ALA A 90 -5.84 3.17 0.67
CA ALA A 90 -6.68 2.16 0.03
C ALA A 90 -7.92 2.77 -0.64
N ARG A 91 -8.60 3.72 0.03
CA ARG A 91 -9.73 4.45 -0.56
C ARG A 91 -9.29 5.28 -1.76
N TYR A 92 -8.17 5.98 -1.63
CA TYR A 92 -7.60 6.75 -2.71
C TYR A 92 -7.29 5.87 -3.94
N ALA A 93 -6.73 4.67 -3.73
CA ALA A 93 -6.48 3.71 -4.81
C ALA A 93 -7.76 3.26 -5.52
N VAL A 94 -8.85 3.02 -4.76
CA VAL A 94 -10.17 2.68 -5.33
C VAL A 94 -10.75 3.86 -6.10
N ASP A 95 -10.64 5.08 -5.56
CA ASP A 95 -11.15 6.28 -6.22
C ASP A 95 -10.44 6.52 -7.56
N LEU A 96 -9.11 6.36 -7.63
CA LEU A 96 -8.36 6.38 -8.89
C LEU A 96 -8.84 5.32 -9.89
N LEU A 97 -9.06 4.10 -9.44
CA LEU A 97 -9.58 3.03 -10.29
C LEU A 97 -10.97 3.39 -10.82
N TYR A 98 -11.87 3.86 -9.97
CA TYR A 98 -13.24 4.20 -10.34
C TYR A 98 -13.32 5.38 -11.29
N GLU A 99 -12.47 6.38 -11.12
CA GLU A 99 -12.40 7.54 -12.00
C GLU A 99 -11.95 7.20 -13.42
N HIS A 100 -10.94 6.32 -13.54
CA HIS A 100 -10.28 6.09 -14.82
C HIS A 100 -10.69 4.80 -15.54
N VAL A 101 -11.24 3.82 -14.82
CA VAL A 101 -11.65 2.53 -15.39
C VAL A 101 -13.16 2.33 -15.32
N GLY A 102 -13.75 2.68 -14.17
CA GLY A 102 -15.18 2.58 -13.95
C GLY A 102 -15.53 1.98 -12.60
N LYS A 103 -16.69 2.39 -12.09
CA LYS A 103 -17.16 1.96 -10.77
C LYS A 103 -17.80 0.58 -10.84
N ARG A 104 -17.21 -0.38 -10.14
CA ARG A 104 -17.72 -1.74 -9.95
C ARG A 104 -17.47 -2.19 -8.51
N PRO A 105 -18.27 -3.12 -7.94
CA PRO A 105 -18.01 -3.65 -6.61
C PRO A 105 -16.73 -4.49 -6.57
N ILE A 106 -16.05 -4.50 -5.42
CA ILE A 106 -14.97 -5.43 -5.11
C ILE A 106 -15.61 -6.66 -4.45
N VAL A 107 -15.58 -7.81 -5.13
CA VAL A 107 -16.20 -9.06 -4.68
C VAL A 107 -15.21 -10.08 -4.14
N GLY A 108 -13.92 -9.82 -4.31
CA GLY A 108 -12.83 -10.64 -3.79
C GLY A 108 -11.69 -9.77 -3.30
N MET A 109 -11.15 -10.11 -2.14
CA MET A 109 -9.97 -9.51 -1.54
C MET A 109 -8.97 -10.61 -1.26
N ILE A 110 -7.73 -10.46 -1.72
CA ILE A 110 -6.66 -11.45 -1.51
C ILE A 110 -5.53 -10.78 -0.73
N TYR A 111 -5.11 -11.38 0.37
CA TYR A 111 -3.91 -10.98 1.08
C TYR A 111 -2.76 -11.90 0.66
N SER A 112 -1.69 -11.32 0.12
CA SER A 112 -0.53 -12.09 -0.33
C SER A 112 0.30 -12.64 0.82
N HIS A 113 0.49 -11.84 1.88
CA HIS A 113 1.24 -12.21 3.09
C HIS A 113 0.90 -11.28 4.26
N THR A 114 1.51 -11.52 5.43
CA THR A 114 1.11 -10.97 6.74
C THR A 114 1.63 -9.59 7.07
N HIS A 115 2.43 -8.95 6.21
CA HIS A 115 2.87 -7.59 6.44
C HIS A 115 1.72 -6.59 6.29
N SER A 116 1.66 -5.58 7.15
CA SER A 116 0.54 -4.65 7.23
C SER A 116 0.31 -3.81 5.97
N ASP A 117 1.34 -3.57 5.18
CA ASP A 117 1.26 -2.85 3.91
C ASP A 117 0.58 -3.66 2.78
N HIS A 118 0.20 -4.92 3.06
CA HIS A 118 -0.51 -5.81 2.16
C HIS A 118 -1.94 -6.17 2.60
N PHE A 119 -2.37 -5.76 3.81
CA PHE A 119 -3.75 -5.99 4.27
C PHE A 119 -4.37 -4.81 5.01
N GLY A 120 -3.54 -3.90 5.55
CA GLY A 120 -3.96 -2.91 6.54
C GLY A 120 -5.00 -1.89 6.08
N GLY A 121 -5.06 -1.62 4.78
CA GLY A 121 -6.02 -0.69 4.18
C GLY A 121 -7.38 -1.29 3.85
N VAL A 122 -7.63 -2.57 4.14
CA VAL A 122 -8.81 -3.32 3.68
C VAL A 122 -10.14 -2.62 3.93
N LYS A 123 -10.32 -1.94 5.07
CA LYS A 123 -11.56 -1.19 5.37
C LYS A 123 -11.72 0.11 4.57
N GLY A 124 -10.73 0.50 3.81
CA GLY A 124 -10.84 1.56 2.80
C GLY A 124 -11.48 1.12 1.50
N MET A 125 -11.50 -0.19 1.22
CA MET A 125 -11.98 -0.79 -0.02
C MET A 125 -13.28 -1.55 0.13
N ILE A 126 -13.44 -2.31 1.23
CA ILE A 126 -14.61 -3.13 1.54
C ILE A 126 -15.04 -2.92 3.00
N THR A 127 -16.27 -3.28 3.32
CA THR A 127 -16.81 -3.20 4.69
C THR A 127 -16.92 -4.59 5.32
N ALA A 128 -16.95 -4.64 6.66
CA ALA A 128 -17.25 -5.89 7.38
C ALA A 128 -18.65 -6.46 7.01
N GLU A 129 -19.61 -5.58 6.66
CA GLU A 129 -20.93 -5.99 6.20
C GLU A 129 -20.88 -6.67 4.82
N ASP A 130 -20.03 -6.21 3.89
CA ASP A 130 -19.85 -6.86 2.58
C ASP A 130 -19.37 -8.31 2.76
N VAL A 131 -18.48 -8.52 3.72
CA VAL A 131 -17.96 -9.85 4.04
C VAL A 131 -19.02 -10.69 4.75
N ALA A 132 -19.67 -10.16 5.78
CA ALA A 132 -20.69 -10.87 6.56
C ALA A 132 -21.90 -11.30 5.72
N THR A 133 -22.25 -10.55 4.68
CA THR A 133 -23.35 -10.85 3.75
C THR A 133 -22.92 -11.67 2.53
N GLY A 134 -21.63 -12.03 2.43
CA GLY A 134 -21.10 -12.80 1.29
C GLY A 134 -20.96 -12.00 -0.01
N ARG A 135 -21.09 -10.68 0.03
CA ARG A 135 -20.85 -9.82 -1.14
C ARG A 135 -19.38 -9.75 -1.53
N CYS A 136 -18.49 -9.89 -0.55
CA CYS A 136 -17.04 -9.96 -0.79
C CYS A 136 -16.45 -11.12 0.00
N ARG A 137 -15.60 -11.91 -0.66
CA ARG A 137 -14.79 -12.96 -0.03
C ARG A 137 -13.39 -12.43 0.24
N VAL A 138 -12.84 -12.77 1.42
CA VAL A 138 -11.46 -12.44 1.78
C VAL A 138 -10.66 -13.73 1.81
N VAL A 139 -9.62 -13.81 1.00
CA VAL A 139 -8.81 -15.02 0.78
C VAL A 139 -7.39 -14.79 1.26
N ALA A 140 -6.83 -15.72 2.01
CA ALA A 140 -5.44 -15.70 2.43
C ALA A 140 -4.88 -17.13 2.54
N SER A 141 -3.58 -17.24 2.80
CA SER A 141 -2.94 -18.53 3.09
C SER A 141 -3.41 -19.10 4.43
N GLU A 142 -3.31 -20.41 4.57
CA GLU A 142 -3.41 -21.07 5.87
C GLU A 142 -2.47 -20.41 6.89
N GLU A 143 -2.86 -20.37 8.15
CA GLU A 143 -2.13 -19.70 9.25
C GLU A 143 -1.98 -18.18 9.14
N PHE A 144 -2.53 -17.50 8.12
CA PHE A 144 -2.40 -16.05 7.93
C PHE A 144 -2.76 -15.25 9.19
N THR A 145 -3.94 -15.50 9.77
CA THR A 145 -4.40 -14.81 10.98
C THR A 145 -3.46 -15.04 12.17
N GLU A 146 -2.97 -16.27 12.33
CA GLU A 146 -2.03 -16.62 13.41
C GLU A 146 -0.73 -15.84 13.28
N TRP A 147 -0.18 -15.74 12.08
CA TRP A 147 1.06 -14.98 11.82
C TRP A 147 0.87 -13.47 11.96
N VAL A 148 -0.26 -12.91 11.51
CA VAL A 148 -0.60 -11.50 11.76
C VAL A 148 -0.61 -11.21 13.26
N LEU A 149 -1.25 -12.06 14.07
CA LEU A 149 -1.30 -11.88 15.53
C LEU A 149 0.08 -12.00 16.18
N LYS A 150 0.94 -12.89 15.69
CA LYS A 150 2.32 -13.03 16.17
C LYS A 150 3.16 -11.78 15.84
N GLU A 151 3.07 -11.27 14.63
CA GLU A 151 3.83 -10.10 14.20
C GLU A 151 3.35 -8.82 14.91
N GLN A 152 2.04 -8.60 14.99
CA GLN A 152 1.46 -7.42 15.64
C GLN A 152 1.47 -7.51 17.18
N GLY A 153 1.62 -8.69 17.73
CA GLY A 153 1.69 -8.96 19.17
C GLY A 153 3.12 -9.15 19.67
N MET A 154 3.64 -10.36 19.52
CA MET A 154 4.93 -10.75 20.13
C MET A 154 6.14 -10.02 19.54
N ALA A 155 6.12 -9.71 18.25
CA ALA A 155 7.22 -9.00 17.56
C ALA A 155 7.05 -7.49 17.53
N ALA A 156 5.90 -6.95 17.96
CA ALA A 156 5.54 -5.53 17.84
C ALA A 156 6.55 -4.57 18.48
N GLU A 157 7.21 -4.95 19.57
CA GLU A 157 8.21 -4.11 20.23
C GLU A 157 9.57 -4.12 19.50
N GLY A 158 9.91 -5.22 18.84
CA GLY A 158 11.19 -5.38 18.15
C GLY A 158 11.20 -4.83 16.72
N MET A 159 10.08 -4.84 16.06
CA MET A 159 9.98 -4.43 14.65
C MET A 159 10.29 -2.94 14.41
N PRO A 160 9.79 -1.97 15.20
CA PRO A 160 10.15 -0.57 15.02
C PRO A 160 11.65 -0.32 15.13
N SER A 161 12.29 -0.86 16.19
CA SER A 161 13.75 -0.73 16.36
C SER A 161 14.54 -1.33 15.19
N ARG A 162 14.05 -2.42 14.62
CA ARG A 162 14.65 -3.07 13.47
C ARG A 162 14.51 -2.22 12.20
N ASN A 163 13.36 -1.61 12.00
CA ASN A 163 13.07 -0.71 10.88
C ASN A 163 13.95 0.55 10.95
N ASP A 164 14.14 1.13 12.12
CA ASP A 164 15.04 2.28 12.34
C ASP A 164 16.44 2.00 11.78
N TYR A 165 16.99 0.83 12.08
CA TYR A 165 18.32 0.43 11.59
C TYR A 165 18.34 0.01 10.12
N MET A 166 17.29 -0.63 9.64
CA MET A 166 17.21 -1.16 8.28
C MET A 166 16.92 -0.08 7.25
N TYR A 167 16.01 0.83 7.57
CA TYR A 167 15.46 1.80 6.62
C TYR A 167 15.84 3.25 6.96
N GLY A 168 16.33 3.50 8.17
CA GLY A 168 16.70 4.85 8.60
C GLY A 168 15.47 5.74 8.89
N GLU A 169 14.41 5.18 9.46
CA GLU A 169 13.11 5.86 9.68
C GLU A 169 13.22 7.15 10.51
N ASN A 170 14.25 7.24 11.38
CA ASN A 170 14.53 8.43 12.19
C ASN A 170 15.28 9.54 11.44
N LEU A 171 15.66 9.33 10.17
CA LEU A 171 16.34 10.33 9.37
C LEU A 171 15.33 11.24 8.67
N GLU A 172 15.69 12.49 8.46
CA GLU A 172 14.87 13.39 7.63
C GLU A 172 14.80 12.88 6.18
N VAL A 173 13.62 13.05 5.57
CA VAL A 173 13.43 12.78 4.14
C VAL A 173 14.20 13.82 3.33
N SER A 174 15.34 13.41 2.77
CA SER A 174 16.24 14.30 2.03
C SER A 174 17.33 13.51 1.30
N ALA A 175 18.06 14.16 0.42
CA ALA A 175 19.21 13.58 -0.29
C ALA A 175 20.39 13.19 0.66
N THR A 176 20.39 13.62 1.90
CA THR A 176 21.39 13.27 2.93
C THR A 176 20.86 12.45 4.07
N GLY A 177 19.57 12.15 4.06
CA GLY A 177 18.86 11.33 5.03
C GLY A 177 18.23 10.10 4.39
N ILE A 178 16.94 9.88 4.62
CA ILE A 178 16.22 8.79 3.95
C ILE A 178 15.73 9.25 2.58
N VAL A 179 16.10 8.52 1.55
CA VAL A 179 15.63 8.77 0.16
C VAL A 179 14.55 7.79 -0.27
N ASP A 180 14.54 6.60 0.32
CA ASP A 180 13.61 5.50 0.06
C ASP A 180 13.97 4.33 0.97
N THR A 181 13.05 3.42 1.26
CA THR A 181 13.36 2.20 2.01
C THR A 181 14.02 1.12 1.12
N GLY A 182 14.07 1.33 -0.19
CA GLY A 182 14.43 0.31 -1.18
C GLY A 182 13.23 -0.54 -1.61
N LEU A 183 12.12 -0.46 -0.89
CA LEU A 183 10.83 -1.09 -1.19
C LEU A 183 9.83 -0.06 -1.71
N GLY A 184 9.90 1.15 -1.19
CA GLY A 184 9.02 2.27 -1.47
C GLY A 184 9.24 3.39 -0.49
N GLN A 185 8.42 4.42 -0.58
CA GLN A 185 8.43 5.55 0.33
C GLN A 185 7.80 5.16 1.67
N MET A 186 8.22 5.82 2.75
CA MET A 186 7.68 5.61 4.10
C MET A 186 6.35 6.35 4.29
N ILE A 187 5.43 5.71 5.02
CA ILE A 187 4.15 6.29 5.44
C ILE A 187 4.32 6.91 6.83
N GLU A 188 3.77 8.10 7.03
CA GLU A 188 3.64 8.75 8.33
C GLU A 188 2.25 8.45 8.93
N GLY A 189 2.17 8.12 10.22
CA GLY A 189 0.92 8.01 10.97
C GLY A 189 0.03 6.80 10.59
N VAL A 190 0.60 5.60 10.57
CA VAL A 190 -0.07 4.37 10.09
C VAL A 190 -1.21 3.92 11.00
N LYS A 191 -2.44 3.89 10.47
CA LYS A 191 -3.60 3.23 11.09
C LYS A 191 -3.98 1.99 10.29
N VAL A 192 -3.53 0.84 10.77
CA VAL A 192 -3.82 -0.47 10.18
C VAL A 192 -5.21 -0.96 10.56
N THR A 193 -5.94 -1.53 9.62
CA THR A 193 -7.21 -2.21 9.84
C THR A 193 -7.11 -3.68 9.44
N TYR A 194 -8.07 -4.48 9.90
CA TYR A 194 -8.09 -5.92 9.62
C TYR A 194 -9.52 -6.41 9.40
N ILE A 195 -9.68 -7.30 8.43
CA ILE A 195 -10.87 -8.13 8.23
C ILE A 195 -10.34 -9.56 8.10
N GLU A 196 -10.86 -10.46 8.93
CA GLU A 196 -10.44 -11.86 8.93
C GLU A 196 -10.78 -12.55 7.60
N PRO A 197 -9.86 -13.38 7.05
CA PRO A 197 -10.14 -14.16 5.85
C PRO A 197 -11.37 -15.06 6.02
N THR A 198 -12.24 -15.07 5.00
CA THR A 198 -13.38 -15.99 4.92
C THR A 198 -12.97 -17.34 4.35
N ASP A 199 -11.89 -17.34 3.58
CA ASP A 199 -11.40 -18.50 2.86
C ASP A 199 -9.88 -18.59 3.03
N VAL A 200 -9.41 -19.77 3.40
CA VAL A 200 -7.97 -20.04 3.53
C VAL A 200 -7.54 -21.06 2.49
N ILE A 201 -6.36 -20.84 1.90
CA ILE A 201 -5.74 -21.74 0.94
C ILE A 201 -4.60 -22.45 1.65
N GLY A 202 -4.75 -23.76 1.82
CA GLY A 202 -3.71 -24.66 2.29
C GLY A 202 -2.96 -25.34 1.14
N THR A 203 -1.84 -25.96 1.44
CA THR A 203 -1.04 -26.78 0.50
C THR A 203 -1.58 -28.19 0.40
#